data_fb85f25b65eab18b55b504af8015caaa
#
_entry.id   fb85f25b65eab18b55b504af8015caaa
#
_cell.length_a   1.000
_cell.length_b   1.000
_cell.length_c   1.000
_cell.angle_alpha   90.00
_cell.angle_beta   90.00
_cell.angle_gamma   90.00
#
_symmetry.space_group_name_H-M   'P 1'
#
loop_
_entity.id
_entity.type
_entity.pdbx_description
1 polymer ?
#
loop_
_entity_poly.entity_id
_entity_poly.type
_entity_poly.pdbx_seq_one_letter_code
_entity_poly.pdbx_strand_id
1 'polypeptide(L)'
;LHRQLRTRGEVPVIKDRTEGLHRASRKTIKIDKDSRTIKTADVGGQSYYWDAWKNDMMKRKVKYLIFMIDDRHLSEAYNLEHQLSWQFLVDTICDDFWRLGKGKTKKKKDKDFPIAVGIWANKYDLWKDKYEHNGPIEKHPIFKPFRLGMQRLQDKGIPCFKYIVSAKSDPEMVYRGIMTMIKEY
;
A
#
# COMPACT_ATOMS: atom_id res chain seq x y z
N LEU A 1 8.38 -6.07 1.80
CA LEU A 1 8.58 -4.70 1.34
C LEU A 1 9.92 -4.13 1.80
N HIS A 2 10.17 -4.06 3.10
CA HIS A 2 11.42 -3.50 3.66
C HIS A 2 12.68 -4.20 3.12
N ARG A 3 12.66 -5.54 3.04
CA ARG A 3 13.77 -6.31 2.50
C ARG A 3 14.03 -5.96 1.05
N GLN A 4 12.99 -5.80 0.23
CA GLN A 4 13.11 -5.41 -1.18
C GLN A 4 13.72 -4.02 -1.34
N LEU A 5 13.33 -3.06 -0.51
CA LEU A 5 13.97 -1.74 -0.50
C LEU A 5 15.45 -1.81 -0.11
N ARG A 6 15.81 -2.68 0.84
CA ARG A 6 17.18 -2.83 1.30
C ARG A 6 18.09 -3.47 0.27
N THR A 7 17.60 -4.47 -0.45
CA THR A 7 18.37 -5.27 -1.42
C THR A 7 18.14 -4.86 -2.86
N ARG A 8 17.36 -3.79 -3.11
CA ARG A 8 16.96 -3.36 -4.46
C ARG A 8 16.28 -4.47 -5.27
N GLY A 9 15.58 -5.39 -4.59
CA GLY A 9 14.92 -6.52 -5.23
C GLY A 9 15.81 -7.74 -5.50
N GLU A 10 17.08 -7.74 -5.12
CA GLU A 10 18.01 -8.83 -5.43
C GLU A 10 17.79 -10.11 -4.59
N VAL A 11 17.10 -10.00 -3.45
CA VAL A 11 16.91 -11.12 -2.53
C VAL A 11 15.44 -11.51 -2.40
N PRO A 12 15.08 -12.79 -2.55
CA PRO A 12 13.71 -13.29 -2.41
C PRO A 12 13.12 -13.00 -1.03
N VAL A 13 11.80 -12.86 -0.99
CA VAL A 13 11.04 -12.63 0.24
C VAL A 13 10.93 -13.93 1.04
N ILE A 14 11.04 -13.82 2.37
CA ILE A 14 10.74 -14.92 3.28
C ILE A 14 9.22 -15.05 3.41
N LYS A 15 8.74 -16.29 3.59
CA LYS A 15 7.33 -16.67 3.49
C LYS A 15 6.47 -16.36 4.73
N ASP A 16 7.05 -15.86 5.80
CA ASP A 16 6.34 -15.73 7.06
C ASP A 16 5.23 -14.68 7.01
N ARG A 17 4.10 -14.99 7.63
CA ARG A 17 2.98 -14.07 7.78
C ARG A 17 3.39 -12.94 8.72
N THR A 18 3.04 -11.71 8.38
CA THR A 18 3.25 -10.58 9.28
C THR A 18 2.25 -10.65 10.43
N GLU A 19 2.76 -10.77 11.63
CA GLU A 19 2.00 -10.69 12.86
C GLU A 19 2.38 -9.41 13.60
N GLY A 20 1.38 -8.58 13.92
CA GLY A 20 1.59 -7.31 14.59
C GLY A 20 2.17 -6.21 13.71
N LEU A 21 2.86 -5.27 14.35
CA LEU A 21 3.50 -4.11 13.71
C LEU A 21 5.01 -4.30 13.69
N HIS A 22 5.57 -4.54 12.53
CA HIS A 22 7.01 -4.63 12.30
C HIS A 22 7.56 -3.31 11.75
N ARG A 23 8.41 -2.68 12.53
CA ARG A 23 9.10 -1.44 12.15
C ARG A 23 10.49 -1.74 11.64
N ALA A 24 10.75 -1.29 10.44
CA ALA A 24 12.08 -1.44 9.87
C ALA A 24 13.01 -0.28 10.21
N SER A 25 14.30 -0.54 10.16
CA SER A 25 15.33 0.49 10.30
C SER A 25 15.24 1.52 9.17
N ARG A 26 15.74 2.72 9.42
CA ARG A 26 15.84 3.77 8.40
C ARG A 26 16.78 3.31 7.29
N LYS A 27 16.42 3.64 6.05
CA LYS A 27 17.29 3.48 4.89
C LYS A 27 17.32 4.77 4.07
N THR A 28 18.50 5.23 3.73
CA THR A 28 18.66 6.30 2.75
C THR A 28 18.75 5.66 1.37
N ILE A 29 17.90 6.10 0.45
CA ILE A 29 17.93 5.72 -0.95
C ILE A 29 18.16 6.96 -1.80
N LYS A 30 18.89 6.78 -2.91
CA LYS A 30 19.01 7.82 -3.92
C LYS A 30 17.87 7.68 -4.91
N ILE A 31 17.17 8.80 -5.13
CA ILE A 31 16.11 8.93 -6.13
C ILE A 31 16.55 10.07 -7.04
N ASP A 32 16.98 9.72 -8.24
CA ASP A 32 17.58 10.65 -9.19
C ASP A 32 18.80 11.39 -8.57
N LYS A 33 18.75 12.72 -8.42
CA LYS A 33 19.80 13.52 -7.80
C LYS A 33 19.63 13.67 -6.28
N ASP A 34 18.48 13.28 -5.73
CA ASP A 34 18.14 13.47 -4.33
C ASP A 34 18.41 12.23 -3.48
N SER A 35 18.85 12.45 -2.25
CA SER A 35 18.92 11.40 -1.22
C SER A 35 17.71 11.52 -0.29
N ARG A 36 16.88 10.47 -0.21
CA ARG A 36 15.72 10.42 0.68
C ARG A 36 15.87 9.32 1.73
N THR A 37 15.55 9.64 2.95
CA THR A 37 15.51 8.64 4.03
C THR A 37 14.12 8.04 4.12
N ILE A 38 14.01 6.74 3.88
CA ILE A 38 12.76 6.00 3.98
C ILE A 38 12.73 5.23 5.29
N LYS A 39 11.59 5.35 5.99
CA LYS A 39 11.22 4.51 7.12
C LYS A 39 10.01 3.69 6.70
N THR A 40 10.08 2.39 6.85
CA THR A 40 8.97 1.50 6.54
C THR A 40 8.39 0.86 7.80
N ALA A 41 7.12 0.52 7.76
CA ALA A 41 6.47 -0.37 8.69
C ALA A 41 5.63 -1.37 7.90
N ASP A 42 5.51 -2.58 8.43
CA ASP A 42 4.65 -3.63 7.91
C ASP A 42 3.71 -4.05 9.03
N VAL A 43 2.43 -4.12 8.76
CA VAL A 43 1.40 -4.41 9.76
C VAL A 43 0.52 -5.54 9.26
N GLY A 44 0.20 -6.50 10.14
CA GLY A 44 -0.71 -7.60 9.82
C GLY A 44 -2.07 -7.11 9.36
N GLY A 45 -2.67 -7.83 8.39
CA GLY A 45 -3.92 -7.43 7.73
C GLY A 45 -5.19 -7.74 8.52
N GLN A 46 -5.11 -8.45 9.64
CA GLN A 46 -6.26 -8.88 10.40
C GLN A 46 -6.95 -7.71 11.13
N SER A 47 -8.26 -7.80 11.34
CA SER A 47 -9.08 -6.73 11.93
C SER A 47 -8.61 -6.27 13.30
N TYR A 48 -8.07 -7.16 14.12
CA TYR A 48 -7.54 -6.79 15.44
C TYR A 48 -6.26 -5.92 15.39
N TYR A 49 -5.65 -5.73 14.20
CA TYR A 49 -4.54 -4.78 14.01
C TYR A 49 -4.98 -3.41 13.47
N TRP A 50 -6.26 -3.20 13.16
CA TRP A 50 -6.72 -1.96 12.53
C TRP A 50 -6.45 -0.71 13.37
N ASP A 51 -6.62 -0.80 14.68
CA ASP A 51 -6.27 0.31 15.58
C ASP A 51 -4.76 0.60 15.56
N ALA A 52 -3.94 -0.43 15.42
CA ALA A 52 -2.50 -0.26 15.27
C ALA A 52 -2.15 0.43 13.94
N TRP A 53 -2.85 0.12 12.84
CA TRP A 53 -2.70 0.83 11.57
C TRP A 53 -3.01 2.31 11.72
N LYS A 54 -4.19 2.62 12.25
CA LYS A 54 -4.65 3.98 12.46
C LYS A 54 -3.66 4.78 13.31
N ASN A 55 -3.28 4.23 14.45
CA ASN A 55 -2.34 4.87 15.37
C ASN A 55 -0.96 5.09 14.75
N ASP A 56 -0.41 4.12 14.02
CA ASP A 56 0.91 4.26 13.41
C ASP A 56 0.88 5.26 12.24
N MET A 57 -0.15 5.24 11.41
CA MET A 57 -0.37 6.21 10.35
C MET A 57 -0.43 7.64 10.89
N MET A 58 -1.21 7.88 11.96
CA MET A 58 -1.36 9.20 12.57
C MET A 58 -0.06 9.69 13.21
N LYS A 59 0.58 8.87 14.04
CA LYS A 59 1.81 9.24 14.76
C LYS A 59 2.97 9.54 13.82
N ARG A 60 3.05 8.82 12.70
CA ARG A 60 4.20 8.91 11.78
C ARG A 60 3.95 9.79 10.59
N LYS A 61 2.72 10.27 10.38
CA LYS A 61 2.33 11.00 9.17
C LYS A 61 2.77 10.22 7.93
N VAL A 62 2.27 8.98 7.82
CA VAL A 62 2.63 8.04 6.75
C VAL A 62 2.28 8.66 5.40
N LYS A 63 3.26 8.86 4.53
CA LYS A 63 3.07 9.51 3.23
C LYS A 63 2.66 8.54 2.14
N TYR A 64 3.25 7.36 2.13
CA TYR A 64 2.97 6.33 1.13
C TYR A 64 2.41 5.11 1.82
N LEU A 65 1.29 4.64 1.36
CA LEU A 65 0.62 3.47 1.91
C LEU A 65 0.45 2.43 0.82
N ILE A 66 0.76 1.18 1.13
CA ILE A 66 0.57 0.06 0.22
C ILE A 66 -0.37 -0.95 0.87
N PHE A 67 -1.54 -1.10 0.27
CA PHE A 67 -2.50 -2.14 0.63
C PHE A 67 -2.23 -3.38 -0.22
N MET A 68 -1.88 -4.48 0.45
CA MET A 68 -1.52 -5.73 -0.22
C MET A 68 -2.72 -6.66 -0.28
N ILE A 69 -3.07 -7.12 -1.48
CA ILE A 69 -3.99 -8.23 -1.70
C ILE A 69 -3.21 -9.45 -2.18
N ASP A 70 -3.55 -10.62 -1.68
CA ASP A 70 -2.90 -11.88 -2.07
C ASP A 70 -3.87 -12.85 -2.75
N ASP A 71 -3.39 -14.04 -3.08
CA ASP A 71 -4.15 -15.11 -3.73
C ASP A 71 -5.42 -15.51 -2.96
N ARG A 72 -5.46 -15.34 -1.64
CA ARG A 72 -6.63 -15.66 -0.82
C ARG A 72 -7.83 -14.76 -1.12
N HIS A 73 -7.58 -13.54 -1.63
CA HIS A 73 -8.65 -12.65 -2.10
C HIS A 73 -9.54 -13.30 -3.16
N LEU A 74 -9.03 -14.29 -3.88
CA LEU A 74 -9.77 -15.04 -4.91
C LEU A 74 -10.72 -16.08 -4.35
N SER A 75 -10.64 -16.40 -3.05
CA SER A 75 -11.59 -17.26 -2.37
C SER A 75 -12.67 -16.42 -1.70
N GLU A 76 -13.91 -16.88 -1.75
CA GLU A 76 -15.05 -16.18 -1.14
C GLU A 76 -14.84 -15.91 0.36
N ALA A 77 -14.25 -16.87 1.07
CA ALA A 77 -14.00 -16.77 2.51
C ALA A 77 -13.11 -15.58 2.91
N TYR A 78 -12.12 -15.23 2.08
CA TYR A 78 -11.17 -14.15 2.38
C TYR A 78 -11.41 -12.87 1.59
N ASN A 79 -12.28 -12.91 0.57
CA ASN A 79 -12.62 -11.74 -0.22
C ASN A 79 -13.24 -10.64 0.65
N LEU A 80 -14.19 -11.01 1.50
CA LEU A 80 -14.84 -10.08 2.43
C LEU A 80 -13.84 -9.47 3.43
N GLU A 81 -12.92 -10.25 3.99
CA GLU A 81 -11.88 -9.74 4.90
C GLU A 81 -11.02 -8.66 4.23
N HIS A 82 -10.58 -8.89 3.00
CA HIS A 82 -9.82 -7.89 2.24
C HIS A 82 -10.64 -6.62 1.95
N GLN A 83 -11.91 -6.77 1.59
CA GLN A 83 -12.80 -5.64 1.34
C GLN A 83 -13.06 -4.82 2.60
N LEU A 84 -13.33 -5.47 3.73
CA LEU A 84 -13.53 -4.80 5.01
C LEU A 84 -12.25 -4.06 5.49
N SER A 85 -11.10 -4.68 5.34
CA SER A 85 -9.80 -4.06 5.67
C SER A 85 -9.54 -2.85 4.78
N TRP A 86 -9.84 -2.95 3.49
CA TRP A 86 -9.76 -1.83 2.57
C TRP A 86 -10.72 -0.70 2.93
N GLN A 87 -11.98 -1.03 3.22
CA GLN A 87 -12.99 -0.05 3.62
C GLN A 87 -12.55 0.70 4.88
N PHE A 88 -12.11 -0.02 5.92
CA PHE A 88 -11.57 0.58 7.13
C PHE A 88 -10.42 1.56 6.85
N LEU A 89 -9.50 1.18 5.97
CA LEU A 89 -8.39 2.03 5.56
C LEU A 89 -8.87 3.32 4.88
N VAL A 90 -9.79 3.20 3.92
CA VAL A 90 -10.36 4.33 3.19
C VAL A 90 -11.11 5.27 4.13
N ASP A 91 -11.95 4.72 5.03
CA ASP A 91 -12.70 5.50 6.00
C ASP A 91 -11.74 6.23 6.96
N THR A 92 -10.71 5.56 7.44
CA THR A 92 -9.68 6.18 8.28
C THR A 92 -9.02 7.37 7.58
N ILE A 93 -8.66 7.22 6.31
CA ILE A 93 -8.00 8.28 5.54
C ILE A 93 -8.99 9.41 5.21
N CYS A 94 -10.16 9.06 4.69
CA CYS A 94 -11.11 10.05 4.16
C CYS A 94 -11.88 10.79 5.26
N ASP A 95 -12.18 10.13 6.36
CA ASP A 95 -13.06 10.68 7.39
C ASP A 95 -12.29 11.16 8.61
N ASP A 96 -11.36 10.37 9.13
CA ASP A 96 -10.64 10.70 10.35
C ASP A 96 -9.50 11.71 10.09
N PHE A 97 -8.66 11.45 9.10
CA PHE A 97 -7.52 12.34 8.81
C PHE A 97 -7.98 13.64 8.17
N TRP A 98 -8.98 13.59 7.31
CA TRP A 98 -9.55 14.78 6.68
C TRP A 98 -10.19 15.74 7.69
N ARG A 99 -10.86 15.20 8.71
CA ARG A 99 -11.45 16.01 9.79
C ARG A 99 -10.39 16.72 10.64
N LEU A 100 -9.29 16.05 10.92
CA LEU A 100 -8.19 16.62 11.72
C LEU A 100 -7.46 17.76 10.99
N GLY A 101 -7.41 17.73 9.66
CA GLY A 101 -6.81 18.80 8.83
C GLY A 101 -7.64 20.09 8.77
N LYS A 102 -8.97 20.01 8.91
CA LYS A 102 -9.86 21.19 8.83
C LYS A 102 -9.84 22.12 10.04
N GLY A 103 -9.35 21.69 11.19
CA GLY A 103 -9.42 22.42 12.46
C GLY A 103 -8.23 23.32 12.80
N LYS A 104 -7.17 23.34 12.02
CA LYS A 104 -5.97 24.14 12.30
C LYS A 104 -5.66 25.11 11.17
N THR A 105 -5.70 26.38 11.56
CA THR A 105 -5.31 27.56 10.77
C THR A 105 -4.20 27.27 9.76
N LYS A 106 -4.48 27.68 8.52
CA LYS A 106 -3.68 27.63 7.30
C LYS A 106 -2.20 27.97 7.47
N LYS A 107 -1.40 27.12 8.05
CA LYS A 107 0.03 27.08 7.74
C LYS A 107 0.24 26.09 6.61
N LYS A 108 0.52 26.61 5.46
CA LYS A 108 0.63 26.00 4.13
C LYS A 108 1.67 24.86 3.98
N LYS A 109 2.12 24.18 5.04
CA LYS A 109 3.27 23.26 5.00
C LYS A 109 3.01 21.81 5.42
N ASP A 110 1.90 21.50 6.06
CA ASP A 110 1.56 20.09 6.32
C ASP A 110 0.59 19.64 5.21
N LYS A 111 1.13 19.16 4.10
CA LYS A 111 0.34 18.42 3.11
C LYS A 111 -0.27 17.24 3.83
N ASP A 112 -1.56 17.10 3.68
CA ASP A 112 -2.32 15.98 4.24
C ASP A 112 -1.66 14.65 3.86
N PHE A 113 -1.70 13.70 4.76
CA PHE A 113 -1.15 12.37 4.55
C PHE A 113 -2.28 11.34 4.65
N PRO A 114 -2.18 10.24 3.92
CA PRO A 114 -1.13 9.88 2.96
C PRO A 114 -1.22 10.74 1.69
N ILE A 115 -0.11 10.89 1.00
CA ILE A 115 -0.04 11.61 -0.28
C ILE A 115 -0.26 10.68 -1.47
N ALA A 116 -0.12 9.37 -1.29
CA ALA A 116 -0.39 8.35 -2.29
C ALA A 116 -0.71 6.99 -1.65
N VAL A 117 -1.60 6.24 -2.29
CA VAL A 117 -2.00 4.89 -1.88
C VAL A 117 -1.79 3.91 -3.04
N GLY A 118 -1.06 2.84 -2.80
CA GLY A 118 -0.91 1.72 -3.73
C GLY A 118 -1.83 0.56 -3.34
N ILE A 119 -2.51 -0.03 -4.31
CA ILE A 119 -3.20 -1.32 -4.17
C ILE A 119 -2.41 -2.33 -4.97
N TRP A 120 -1.84 -3.30 -4.29
CA TRP A 120 -0.91 -4.24 -4.88
C TRP A 120 -1.43 -5.66 -4.78
N ALA A 121 -1.66 -6.29 -5.93
CA ALA A 121 -1.99 -7.71 -6.01
C ALA A 121 -0.69 -8.52 -6.03
N ASN A 122 -0.41 -9.18 -4.91
CA ASN A 122 0.81 -9.97 -4.73
C ASN A 122 0.57 -11.45 -5.10
N LYS A 123 1.66 -12.21 -5.18
CA LYS A 123 1.68 -13.64 -5.49
C LYS A 123 1.07 -13.94 -6.86
N TYR A 124 1.33 -13.10 -7.85
CA TYR A 124 0.82 -13.26 -9.20
C TYR A 124 1.16 -14.64 -9.79
N ASP A 125 2.30 -15.19 -9.44
CA ASP A 125 2.72 -16.54 -9.80
C ASP A 125 1.74 -17.64 -9.39
N LEU A 126 0.90 -17.42 -8.35
CA LEU A 126 -0.07 -18.40 -7.85
C LEU A 126 -1.45 -18.27 -8.47
N TRP A 127 -1.78 -17.15 -9.06
CA TRP A 127 -3.14 -16.89 -9.52
C TRP A 127 -3.26 -16.38 -10.95
N LYS A 128 -2.16 -16.15 -11.67
CA LYS A 128 -2.16 -15.64 -13.05
C LYS A 128 -3.03 -16.49 -13.99
N ASP A 129 -2.98 -17.81 -13.84
CA ASP A 129 -3.70 -18.75 -14.70
C ASP A 129 -5.23 -18.81 -14.39
N LYS A 130 -5.64 -18.23 -13.26
CA LYS A 130 -7.07 -18.14 -12.86
C LYS A 130 -7.75 -16.88 -13.38
N TYR A 131 -6.96 -15.89 -13.77
CA TYR A 131 -7.43 -14.61 -14.26
C TYR A 131 -6.66 -14.23 -15.52
N GLU A 132 -7.10 -14.74 -16.65
CA GLU A 132 -6.60 -14.25 -17.93
C GLU A 132 -7.05 -12.81 -18.14
N HIS A 133 -6.11 -11.91 -18.28
CA HIS A 133 -6.38 -10.51 -18.57
C HIS A 133 -5.34 -9.99 -19.56
N ASN A 134 -5.77 -9.71 -20.78
CA ASN A 134 -4.94 -9.22 -21.86
C ASN A 134 -4.94 -7.67 -21.98
N GLY A 135 -5.48 -6.99 -20.97
CA GLY A 135 -5.62 -5.54 -20.94
C GLY A 135 -4.61 -4.84 -20.00
N PRO A 136 -4.71 -3.52 -19.90
CA PRO A 136 -3.89 -2.75 -18.96
C PRO A 136 -4.12 -3.19 -17.50
N ILE A 137 -3.05 -3.18 -16.69
CA ILE A 137 -3.08 -3.59 -15.27
C ILE A 137 -4.15 -2.83 -14.49
N GLU A 138 -4.36 -1.56 -14.80
CA GLU A 138 -5.34 -0.70 -14.13
C GLU A 138 -6.78 -1.19 -14.28
N LYS A 139 -7.06 -1.96 -15.34
CA LYS A 139 -8.38 -2.54 -15.64
C LYS A 139 -8.52 -3.99 -15.18
N HIS A 140 -7.48 -4.57 -14.57
CA HIS A 140 -7.50 -5.96 -14.16
C HIS A 140 -8.65 -6.23 -13.17
N PRO A 141 -9.46 -7.30 -13.37
CA PRO A 141 -10.64 -7.61 -12.56
C PRO A 141 -10.38 -7.75 -11.06
N ILE A 142 -9.17 -8.13 -10.66
CA ILE A 142 -8.76 -8.27 -9.25
C ILE A 142 -8.95 -6.98 -8.44
N PHE A 143 -8.92 -5.81 -9.09
CA PHE A 143 -9.09 -4.51 -8.45
C PHE A 143 -10.56 -4.05 -8.39
N LYS A 144 -11.49 -4.77 -9.04
CA LYS A 144 -12.91 -4.38 -9.11
C LYS A 144 -13.54 -4.14 -7.74
N PRO A 145 -13.35 -5.00 -6.73
CA PRO A 145 -13.94 -4.82 -5.39
C PRO A 145 -13.47 -3.56 -4.66
N PHE A 146 -12.31 -3.03 -5.02
CA PHE A 146 -11.68 -1.87 -4.35
C PHE A 146 -12.00 -0.53 -5.02
N ARG A 147 -12.73 -0.55 -6.15
CA ARG A 147 -12.94 0.62 -7.02
C ARG A 147 -13.59 1.81 -6.30
N LEU A 148 -14.64 1.56 -5.50
CA LEU A 148 -15.34 2.64 -4.80
C LEU A 148 -14.43 3.35 -3.79
N GLY A 149 -13.65 2.61 -3.03
CA GLY A 149 -12.69 3.20 -2.10
C GLY A 149 -11.60 3.98 -2.82
N MET A 150 -11.10 3.48 -3.97
CA MET A 150 -10.15 4.22 -4.79
C MET A 150 -10.72 5.56 -5.26
N GLN A 151 -11.98 5.56 -5.74
CA GLN A 151 -12.65 6.79 -6.14
C GLN A 151 -12.75 7.79 -4.99
N ARG A 152 -13.16 7.34 -3.80
CA ARG A 152 -13.22 8.21 -2.61
C ARG A 152 -11.88 8.85 -2.27
N LEU A 153 -10.78 8.11 -2.39
CA LEU A 153 -9.43 8.65 -2.18
C LEU A 153 -9.08 9.69 -3.25
N GLN A 154 -9.36 9.38 -4.51
CA GLN A 154 -9.12 10.30 -5.64
C GLN A 154 -9.94 11.59 -5.51
N ASP A 155 -11.19 11.52 -5.06
CA ASP A 155 -12.05 12.68 -4.80
C ASP A 155 -11.49 13.58 -3.67
N LYS A 156 -10.64 13.03 -2.81
CA LYS A 156 -9.86 13.78 -1.79
C LYS A 156 -8.49 14.24 -2.30
N GLY A 157 -8.19 14.04 -3.58
CA GLY A 157 -6.90 14.38 -4.17
C GLY A 157 -5.76 13.43 -3.82
N ILE A 158 -6.08 12.21 -3.35
CA ILE A 158 -5.09 11.19 -3.02
C ILE A 158 -5.01 10.19 -4.18
N PRO A 159 -3.93 10.18 -4.96
CA PRO A 159 -3.78 9.28 -6.08
C PRO A 159 -3.66 7.82 -5.62
N CYS A 160 -4.27 6.94 -6.43
CA CYS A 160 -4.24 5.49 -6.20
C CYS A 160 -3.51 4.79 -7.33
N PHE A 161 -2.51 3.98 -6.97
CA PHE A 161 -1.71 3.19 -7.88
C PHE A 161 -2.07 1.71 -7.77
N LYS A 162 -2.14 1.04 -8.91
CA LYS A 162 -2.40 -0.40 -8.99
C LYS A 162 -1.18 -1.12 -9.50
N TYR A 163 -0.74 -2.13 -8.78
CA TYR A 163 0.37 -2.98 -9.21
C TYR A 163 0.00 -4.45 -9.04
N ILE A 164 0.50 -5.25 -9.97
CA ILE A 164 0.50 -6.71 -9.88
C ILE A 164 1.94 -7.12 -9.69
N VAL A 165 2.23 -7.84 -8.61
CA VAL A 165 3.59 -8.20 -8.24
C VAL A 165 3.69 -9.66 -7.82
N SER A 166 4.87 -10.25 -8.01
CA SER A 166 5.22 -11.52 -7.41
C SER A 166 6.53 -11.35 -6.65
N ALA A 167 6.42 -11.09 -5.36
CA ALA A 167 7.61 -10.85 -4.54
C ALA A 167 8.56 -12.06 -4.45
N LYS A 168 8.07 -13.26 -4.78
CA LYS A 168 8.83 -14.50 -4.79
C LYS A 168 9.54 -14.72 -6.13
N SER A 169 8.82 -14.58 -7.25
CA SER A 169 9.35 -14.88 -8.57
C SER A 169 10.01 -13.66 -9.26
N ASP A 170 9.56 -12.44 -8.92
CA ASP A 170 10.15 -11.19 -9.41
C ASP A 170 10.22 -10.13 -8.30
N PRO A 171 11.20 -10.24 -7.39
CA PRO A 171 11.37 -9.29 -6.30
C PRO A 171 11.73 -7.88 -6.78
N GLU A 172 12.32 -7.72 -7.96
CA GLU A 172 12.64 -6.42 -8.55
C GLU A 172 11.38 -5.62 -8.91
N MET A 173 10.32 -6.31 -9.34
CA MET A 173 9.02 -5.68 -9.62
C MET A 173 8.45 -4.93 -8.41
N VAL A 174 8.61 -5.48 -7.21
CA VAL A 174 8.24 -4.82 -5.95
C VAL A 174 9.06 -3.55 -5.73
N TYR A 175 10.37 -3.63 -5.93
CA TYR A 175 11.25 -2.47 -5.79
C TYR A 175 10.89 -1.36 -6.79
N ARG A 176 10.70 -1.70 -8.05
CA ARG A 176 10.30 -0.75 -9.11
C ARG A 176 8.99 -0.07 -8.78
N GLY A 177 7.95 -0.81 -8.35
CA GLY A 177 6.67 -0.25 -7.97
C GLY A 177 6.77 0.77 -6.83
N ILE A 178 7.58 0.49 -5.80
CA ILE A 178 7.84 1.45 -4.72
C ILE A 178 8.51 2.71 -5.26
N MET A 179 9.53 2.54 -6.09
CA MET A 179 10.28 3.67 -6.66
C MET A 179 9.40 4.56 -7.53
N THR A 180 8.50 3.96 -8.32
CA THR A 180 7.52 4.72 -9.11
C THR A 180 6.61 5.56 -8.21
N MET A 181 6.01 4.97 -7.17
CA MET A 181 5.17 5.73 -6.23
C MET A 181 5.90 6.89 -5.57
N ILE A 182 7.18 6.74 -5.26
CA ILE A 182 7.97 7.80 -4.57
C ILE A 182 8.43 8.89 -5.54
N LYS A 183 8.68 8.55 -6.81
CA LYS A 183 9.15 9.50 -7.82
C LYS A 183 8.05 10.43 -8.31
N GLU A 184 6.84 9.94 -8.41
CA GLU A 184 5.71 10.71 -8.91
C GLU A 184 5.21 11.77 -7.90
N TYR A 185 5.64 11.70 -6.63
CA TYR A 185 5.23 12.59 -5.52
C TYR A 185 6.39 12.89 -4.56
#